data_f1be49f884f5ce4c81599d3135679072
#
_entry.id   f1be49f884f5ce4c81599d3135679072
#
_cell.length_a   1.000
_cell.length_b   1.000
_cell.length_c   1.000
_cell.angle_alpha   90.00
_cell.angle_beta   90.00
_cell.angle_gamma   90.00
#
_symmetry.space_group_name_H-M   'P 1'
#
loop_
_entity.id
_entity.type
_entity.pdbx_description
1 polymer ?
#
loop_
_entity_poly.entity_id
_entity_poly.type
_entity_poly.pdbx_seq_one_letter_code
_entity_poly.pdbx_strand_id
1 'polypeptide(L)'
;GEIIMIGDEPHLPYHRPPLSKTFLSGDKSIQDLLIRPAAFYAKQQIQFIHSHVVSIDRERKILDLADGSQISYDKLALCTGARVRKLDIEGSDLKGVYYVRNAADIEAIQQHIQSAKHAVMIGGGYIGLETAASLRKQGIQVSLLETASRILQRVTAPELSEFYTRVHQAQGVSIYHNMTITRIVGTTQVEGVLCADGKTIPADFVIVGIGVQPNIELAQAVGIEVDNGIGIDAYGRTNDPDIVAAGDC
;
A
#
# COMPACT_ATOMS: atom_id res chain seq x y z
N GLY A 1 -30.74 -3.00 -11.39
CA GLY A 1 -30.49 -2.03 -10.31
C GLY A 1 -29.37 -1.09 -10.69
N GLU A 2 -29.24 -0.01 -10.00
CA GLU A 2 -28.17 0.96 -10.14
C GLU A 2 -26.93 0.46 -9.40
N ILE A 3 -25.73 0.73 -9.94
CA ILE A 3 -24.46 0.42 -9.29
C ILE A 3 -23.70 1.73 -9.06
N ILE A 4 -23.38 2.00 -7.81
CA ILE A 4 -22.57 3.15 -7.41
C ILE A 4 -21.29 2.65 -6.79
N MET A 5 -20.13 3.10 -7.30
CA MET A 5 -18.82 2.87 -6.72
C MET A 5 -18.35 4.15 -6.03
N ILE A 6 -17.96 4.03 -4.77
CA ILE A 6 -17.47 5.17 -3.96
C ILE A 6 -16.02 4.88 -3.60
N GLY A 7 -15.14 5.84 -3.85
CA GLY A 7 -13.71 5.71 -3.52
C GLY A 7 -13.04 7.06 -3.39
N ASP A 8 -11.98 7.09 -2.59
CA ASP A 8 -11.23 8.31 -2.25
C ASP A 8 -10.01 8.56 -3.16
N GLU A 9 -9.68 7.64 -4.07
CA GLU A 9 -8.66 7.86 -5.08
C GLU A 9 -9.26 8.53 -6.33
N PRO A 10 -8.56 9.48 -6.98
CA PRO A 10 -9.07 10.23 -8.12
C PRO A 10 -9.13 9.41 -9.42
N HIS A 11 -8.73 8.16 -9.36
CA HIS A 11 -8.65 7.26 -10.52
C HIS A 11 -9.79 6.25 -10.54
N LEU A 12 -10.21 5.84 -11.73
CA LEU A 12 -11.03 4.65 -11.91
C LEU A 12 -10.27 3.42 -11.40
N PRO A 13 -10.97 2.31 -11.05
CA PRO A 13 -10.33 1.09 -10.55
C PRO A 13 -9.17 0.61 -11.44
N TYR A 14 -8.02 0.38 -10.84
CA TYR A 14 -6.79 -0.01 -11.53
C TYR A 14 -6.10 -1.19 -10.84
N HIS A 15 -5.25 -1.89 -11.58
CA HIS A 15 -4.42 -2.99 -11.06
C HIS A 15 -3.30 -2.44 -10.18
N ARG A 16 -3.26 -2.85 -8.89
CA ARG A 16 -2.22 -2.42 -7.93
C ARG A 16 -0.87 -3.15 -8.09
N PRO A 17 -0.77 -4.42 -8.51
CA PRO A 17 0.52 -5.09 -8.61
C PRO A 17 1.57 -4.41 -9.50
N PRO A 18 1.23 -3.65 -10.55
CA PRO A 18 2.20 -2.89 -11.31
C PRO A 18 2.79 -1.66 -10.60
N LEU A 19 2.19 -1.20 -9.49
CA LEU A 19 2.63 0.00 -8.78
C LEU A 19 4.10 -0.07 -8.35
N SER A 20 4.54 -1.19 -7.77
CA SER A 20 5.94 -1.43 -7.36
C SER A 20 6.87 -1.82 -8.53
N LYS A 21 6.35 -1.94 -9.74
CA LYS A 21 7.05 -2.48 -10.93
C LYS A 21 7.04 -1.48 -12.08
N THR A 22 6.22 -1.79 -13.11
CA THR A 22 6.17 -1.04 -14.38
C THR A 22 5.62 0.38 -14.25
N PHE A 23 4.82 0.66 -13.23
CA PHE A 23 4.39 2.04 -12.94
C PHE A 23 5.51 2.82 -12.25
N LEU A 24 6.18 2.23 -11.25
CA LEU A 24 7.33 2.87 -10.58
C LEU A 24 8.49 3.13 -11.56
N SER A 25 8.74 2.22 -12.50
CA SER A 25 9.78 2.42 -13.53
C SER A 25 9.40 3.43 -14.62
N GLY A 26 8.14 3.86 -14.68
CA GLY A 26 7.64 4.77 -15.72
C GLY A 26 7.33 4.08 -17.05
N ASP A 27 7.41 2.75 -17.12
CA ASP A 27 7.12 1.98 -18.34
C ASP A 27 5.62 1.96 -18.69
N LYS A 28 4.76 2.23 -17.69
CA LYS A 28 3.31 2.30 -17.84
C LYS A 28 2.75 3.54 -17.17
N SER A 29 1.72 4.12 -17.77
CA SER A 29 0.90 5.17 -17.19
C SER A 29 -0.23 4.59 -16.33
N ILE A 30 -0.92 5.43 -15.54
CA ILE A 30 -2.10 5.00 -14.78
C ILE A 30 -3.22 4.50 -15.71
N GLN A 31 -3.32 5.04 -16.92
CA GLN A 31 -4.31 4.61 -17.92
C GLN A 31 -4.08 3.17 -18.38
N ASP A 32 -2.82 2.73 -18.46
CA ASP A 32 -2.45 1.35 -18.81
C ASP A 32 -2.76 0.36 -17.69
N LEU A 33 -2.97 0.86 -16.48
CA LEU A 33 -3.27 0.06 -15.30
C LEU A 33 -4.77 -0.11 -15.07
N LEU A 34 -5.64 0.67 -15.73
CA LEU A 34 -7.08 0.59 -15.50
C LEU A 34 -7.63 -0.82 -15.72
N ILE A 35 -8.44 -1.31 -14.78
CA ILE A 35 -9.12 -2.61 -14.89
C ILE A 35 -10.09 -2.59 -16.07
N ARG A 36 -10.77 -1.46 -16.27
CA ARG A 36 -11.65 -1.20 -17.43
C ARG A 36 -11.54 0.26 -17.84
N PRO A 37 -11.65 0.58 -19.13
CA PRO A 37 -11.67 1.97 -19.59
C PRO A 37 -12.97 2.67 -19.16
N ALA A 38 -12.96 4.01 -19.09
CA ALA A 38 -14.11 4.81 -18.68
C ALA A 38 -15.40 4.50 -19.50
N ALA A 39 -15.25 4.23 -20.79
CA ALA A 39 -16.37 3.85 -21.68
C ALA A 39 -17.09 2.57 -21.21
N PHE A 40 -16.41 1.64 -20.54
CA PHE A 40 -17.03 0.45 -19.99
C PHE A 40 -18.00 0.82 -18.86
N TYR A 41 -17.57 1.66 -17.90
CA TYR A 41 -18.39 2.07 -16.78
C TYR A 41 -19.61 2.87 -17.25
N ALA A 42 -19.42 3.79 -18.20
CA ALA A 42 -20.50 4.54 -18.81
C ALA A 42 -21.53 3.64 -19.52
N LYS A 43 -21.06 2.65 -20.32
CA LYS A 43 -21.92 1.67 -21.01
C LYS A 43 -22.72 0.80 -20.03
N GLN A 44 -22.11 0.44 -18.89
CA GLN A 44 -22.75 -0.35 -17.86
C GLN A 44 -23.60 0.47 -16.89
N GLN A 45 -23.68 1.79 -17.08
CA GLN A 45 -24.37 2.73 -16.21
C GLN A 45 -23.89 2.65 -14.74
N ILE A 46 -22.59 2.38 -14.54
CA ILE A 46 -21.95 2.36 -13.23
C ILE A 46 -21.51 3.80 -12.92
N GLN A 47 -22.03 4.34 -11.82
CA GLN A 47 -21.64 5.66 -11.33
C GLN A 47 -20.38 5.52 -10.47
N PHE A 48 -19.48 6.50 -10.58
CA PHE A 48 -18.31 6.61 -9.72
C PHE A 48 -18.36 7.93 -8.94
N ILE A 49 -18.34 7.84 -7.62
CA ILE A 49 -18.32 8.99 -6.71
C ILE A 49 -16.96 9.07 -6.05
N HIS A 50 -16.23 10.15 -6.33
CA HIS A 50 -14.96 10.44 -5.66
C HIS A 50 -15.25 11.09 -4.31
N SER A 51 -15.35 10.28 -3.28
CA SER A 51 -15.59 10.70 -1.90
C SER A 51 -15.15 9.61 -0.91
N HIS A 52 -15.11 9.97 0.36
CA HIS A 52 -14.87 9.03 1.46
C HIS A 52 -16.17 8.77 2.21
N VAL A 53 -16.50 7.50 2.47
CA VAL A 53 -17.63 7.11 3.33
C VAL A 53 -17.20 7.26 4.78
N VAL A 54 -17.89 8.07 5.55
CA VAL A 54 -17.56 8.35 6.96
C VAL A 54 -18.40 7.55 7.95
N SER A 55 -19.62 7.15 7.57
CA SER A 55 -20.46 6.28 8.39
C SER A 55 -21.45 5.47 7.55
N ILE A 56 -21.99 4.41 8.15
CA ILE A 56 -23.02 3.52 7.60
C ILE A 56 -24.18 3.48 8.60
N ASP A 57 -25.38 3.79 8.16
CA ASP A 57 -26.62 3.53 8.91
C ASP A 57 -27.26 2.25 8.33
N ARG A 58 -27.11 1.13 9.04
CA ARG A 58 -27.62 -0.18 8.59
C ARG A 58 -29.14 -0.27 8.62
N GLU A 59 -29.81 0.39 9.58
CA GLU A 59 -31.26 0.35 9.74
C GLU A 59 -31.94 1.12 8.61
N ARG A 60 -31.41 2.30 8.29
CA ARG A 60 -31.93 3.17 7.22
C ARG A 60 -31.32 2.84 5.85
N LYS A 61 -30.28 2.02 5.81
CA LYS A 61 -29.49 1.69 4.61
C LYS A 61 -28.95 2.94 3.92
N ILE A 62 -28.27 3.80 4.68
CA ILE A 62 -27.70 5.06 4.22
C ILE A 62 -26.20 5.06 4.50
N LEU A 63 -25.44 5.58 3.54
CA LEU A 63 -24.02 5.93 3.68
C LEU A 63 -23.91 7.45 3.80
N ASP A 64 -23.18 7.93 4.81
CA ASP A 64 -22.81 9.34 4.91
C ASP A 64 -21.43 9.53 4.27
N LEU A 65 -21.31 10.54 3.41
CA LEU A 65 -20.08 10.88 2.74
C LEU A 65 -19.39 12.08 3.41
N ALA A 66 -18.08 12.22 3.17
CA ALA A 66 -17.27 13.28 3.78
C ALA A 66 -17.69 14.70 3.38
N ASP A 67 -18.36 14.86 2.25
CA ASP A 67 -18.93 16.14 1.79
C ASP A 67 -20.31 16.46 2.39
N GLY A 68 -20.84 15.59 3.27
CA GLY A 68 -22.14 15.72 3.92
C GLY A 68 -23.31 15.17 3.09
N SER A 69 -23.06 14.66 1.89
CA SER A 69 -24.10 13.99 1.10
C SER A 69 -24.40 12.60 1.63
N GLN A 70 -25.58 12.07 1.26
CA GLN A 70 -26.06 10.76 1.67
C GLN A 70 -26.40 9.90 0.45
N ILE A 71 -26.07 8.61 0.51
CA ILE A 71 -26.39 7.63 -0.52
C ILE A 71 -27.17 6.47 0.13
N SER A 72 -28.37 6.20 -0.37
CA SER A 72 -29.10 4.98 0.04
C SER A 72 -28.65 3.77 -0.75
N TYR A 73 -28.75 2.58 -0.14
CA TYR A 73 -28.42 1.32 -0.80
C TYR A 73 -29.46 0.23 -0.49
N ASP A 74 -29.66 -0.70 -1.40
CA ASP A 74 -30.39 -1.95 -1.15
C ASP A 74 -29.43 -3.04 -0.66
N LYS A 75 -28.24 -3.11 -1.27
CA LYS A 75 -27.12 -4.01 -0.95
C LYS A 75 -25.80 -3.23 -0.96
N LEU A 76 -24.94 -3.55 -0.03
CA LEU A 76 -23.62 -2.88 0.12
C LEU A 76 -22.49 -3.89 -0.03
N ALA A 77 -21.47 -3.55 -0.79
CA ALA A 77 -20.20 -4.28 -0.81
C ALA A 77 -19.11 -3.44 -0.15
N LEU A 78 -18.55 -3.91 0.95
CA LEU A 78 -17.40 -3.32 1.62
C LEU A 78 -16.12 -3.83 0.94
N CYS A 79 -15.46 -2.93 0.21
CA CYS A 79 -14.19 -3.19 -0.46
C CYS A 79 -13.17 -2.15 0.00
N THR A 80 -13.14 -1.86 1.30
CA THR A 80 -12.37 -0.77 1.91
C THR A 80 -10.87 -0.98 1.86
N GLY A 81 -10.42 -2.18 1.51
CA GLY A 81 -9.02 -2.51 1.33
C GLY A 81 -8.20 -2.39 2.62
N ALA A 82 -6.94 -2.04 2.47
CA ALA A 82 -6.00 -1.93 3.59
C ALA A 82 -5.13 -0.68 3.43
N ARG A 83 -4.65 -0.16 4.54
CA ARG A 83 -3.66 0.91 4.62
C ARG A 83 -2.29 0.39 5.02
N VAL A 84 -1.24 1.12 4.67
CA VAL A 84 0.13 0.79 5.09
C VAL A 84 0.30 0.92 6.60
N ARG A 85 1.10 0.03 7.19
CA ARG A 85 1.61 0.23 8.54
C ARG A 85 2.66 1.32 8.50
N LYS A 86 2.45 2.38 9.28
CA LYS A 86 3.41 3.46 9.39
C LYS A 86 4.48 3.14 10.44
N LEU A 87 5.68 3.65 10.23
CA LEU A 87 6.72 3.64 11.26
C LEU A 87 6.36 4.64 12.36
N ASP A 88 6.50 4.18 13.60
CA ASP A 88 6.35 5.03 14.79
C ASP A 88 7.74 5.22 15.44
N ILE A 89 8.59 5.98 14.74
CA ILE A 89 9.93 6.36 15.18
C ILE A 89 10.23 7.81 14.83
N GLU A 90 11.18 8.41 15.51
CA GLU A 90 11.65 9.77 15.24
C GLU A 90 12.08 9.93 13.77
N GLY A 91 11.62 10.99 13.11
CA GLY A 91 11.92 11.31 11.71
C GLY A 91 11.06 10.56 10.68
N SER A 92 10.07 9.77 11.10
CA SER A 92 9.18 9.06 10.17
C SER A 92 8.25 9.99 9.37
N ASP A 93 8.17 11.26 9.74
CA ASP A 93 7.42 12.35 9.10
C ASP A 93 8.28 13.26 8.21
N LEU A 94 9.60 13.03 8.14
CA LEU A 94 10.50 13.82 7.29
C LEU A 94 10.11 13.70 5.82
N LYS A 95 10.34 14.78 5.08
CA LYS A 95 10.23 14.76 3.62
C LYS A 95 11.20 13.72 3.03
N GLY A 96 10.71 12.87 2.15
CA GLY A 96 11.49 11.77 1.59
C GLY A 96 11.24 10.41 2.27
N VAL A 97 10.32 10.34 3.25
CA VAL A 97 9.80 9.07 3.75
C VAL A 97 8.52 8.71 2.98
N TYR A 98 8.54 7.57 2.32
CA TYR A 98 7.48 7.10 1.44
C TYR A 98 6.96 5.72 1.84
N TYR A 99 5.76 5.43 1.37
CA TYR A 99 5.12 4.12 1.44
C TYR A 99 4.69 3.70 0.04
N VAL A 100 4.26 2.47 -0.15
CA VAL A 100 3.79 1.97 -1.44
C VAL A 100 2.41 1.34 -1.25
N ARG A 101 1.35 2.05 -1.64
CA ARG A 101 -0.02 1.54 -1.60
C ARG A 101 -0.87 1.95 -2.78
N ASN A 102 -0.79 3.21 -3.23
CA ASN A 102 -1.63 3.78 -4.28
C ASN A 102 -0.79 4.50 -5.35
N ALA A 103 -1.45 5.01 -6.39
CA ALA A 103 -0.77 5.68 -7.50
C ALA A 103 -0.06 6.96 -7.05
N ALA A 104 -0.67 7.75 -6.17
CA ALA A 104 -0.09 9.00 -5.67
C ALA A 104 1.22 8.77 -4.89
N ASP A 105 1.31 7.65 -4.13
CA ASP A 105 2.56 7.26 -3.46
C ASP A 105 3.70 7.08 -4.47
N ILE A 106 3.39 6.40 -5.58
CA ILE A 106 4.40 6.12 -6.62
C ILE A 106 4.79 7.37 -7.38
N GLU A 107 3.83 8.23 -7.72
CA GLU A 107 4.09 9.53 -8.36
C GLU A 107 5.01 10.41 -7.51
N ALA A 108 4.80 10.44 -6.19
CA ALA A 108 5.68 11.15 -5.27
C ALA A 108 7.10 10.56 -5.23
N ILE A 109 7.23 9.23 -5.24
CA ILE A 109 8.52 8.56 -5.31
C ILE A 109 9.22 8.85 -6.65
N GLN A 110 8.51 8.79 -7.78
CA GLN A 110 9.04 9.06 -9.11
C GLN A 110 9.61 10.48 -9.23
N GLN A 111 8.97 11.48 -8.63
CA GLN A 111 9.50 12.85 -8.59
C GLN A 111 10.83 12.93 -7.82
N HIS A 112 10.95 12.18 -6.71
CA HIS A 112 12.16 12.18 -5.89
C HIS A 112 13.33 11.44 -6.56
N ILE A 113 13.06 10.33 -7.24
CA ILE A 113 14.08 9.50 -7.93
C ILE A 113 14.91 10.32 -8.92
N GLN A 114 14.33 11.32 -9.59
CA GLN A 114 15.01 12.13 -10.62
C GLN A 114 16.31 12.81 -10.11
N SER A 115 16.41 13.10 -8.83
CA SER A 115 17.57 13.75 -8.22
C SER A 115 18.32 12.89 -7.21
N ALA A 116 17.79 11.72 -6.86
CA ALA A 116 18.29 10.83 -5.83
C ALA A 116 19.34 9.84 -6.39
N LYS A 117 20.23 9.38 -5.51
CA LYS A 117 21.23 8.34 -5.80
C LYS A 117 21.11 7.14 -4.87
N HIS A 118 20.64 7.35 -3.65
CA HIS A 118 20.62 6.34 -2.59
C HIS A 118 19.22 6.23 -1.98
N ALA A 119 18.67 5.04 -1.96
CA ALA A 119 17.43 4.72 -1.27
C ALA A 119 17.66 3.70 -0.16
N VAL A 120 16.98 3.88 0.96
CA VAL A 120 16.83 2.82 1.96
C VAL A 120 15.43 2.24 1.84
N MET A 121 15.37 0.91 1.68
CA MET A 121 14.14 0.13 1.74
C MET A 121 14.02 -0.51 3.11
N ILE A 122 12.95 -0.24 3.85
CA ILE A 122 12.66 -0.81 5.17
C ILE A 122 11.61 -1.92 5.00
N GLY A 123 12.02 -3.16 5.25
CA GLY A 123 11.20 -4.36 5.13
C GLY A 123 11.52 -5.20 3.90
N GLY A 124 11.89 -6.45 4.13
CA GLY A 124 12.28 -7.46 3.13
C GLY A 124 11.12 -8.36 2.67
N GLY A 125 9.88 -7.83 2.64
CA GLY A 125 8.73 -8.50 2.04
C GLY A 125 8.69 -8.38 0.51
N TYR A 126 7.68 -8.98 -0.14
CA TYR A 126 7.54 -8.93 -1.61
C TYR A 126 7.57 -7.51 -2.17
N ILE A 127 6.76 -6.60 -1.65
CA ILE A 127 6.70 -5.20 -2.14
C ILE A 127 8.06 -4.53 -1.98
N GLY A 128 8.75 -4.75 -0.84
CA GLY A 128 10.08 -4.20 -0.61
C GLY A 128 11.10 -4.66 -1.65
N LEU A 129 11.13 -5.96 -1.94
CA LEU A 129 12.02 -6.54 -2.94
C LEU A 129 11.70 -6.08 -4.36
N GLU A 130 10.42 -6.04 -4.74
CA GLU A 130 9.97 -5.56 -6.04
C GLU A 130 10.35 -4.08 -6.26
N THR A 131 10.11 -3.25 -5.24
CA THR A 131 10.47 -1.83 -5.25
C THR A 131 11.99 -1.66 -5.35
N ALA A 132 12.76 -2.41 -4.54
CA ALA A 132 14.23 -2.40 -4.61
C ALA A 132 14.75 -2.75 -6.01
N ALA A 133 14.19 -3.79 -6.64
CA ALA A 133 14.54 -4.18 -8.00
C ALA A 133 14.21 -3.11 -9.03
N SER A 134 13.05 -2.45 -8.90
CA SER A 134 12.62 -1.37 -9.80
C SER A 134 13.52 -0.13 -9.66
N LEU A 135 13.92 0.23 -8.45
CA LEU A 135 14.86 1.34 -8.18
C LEU A 135 16.26 1.03 -8.74
N ARG A 136 16.74 -0.22 -8.57
CA ARG A 136 18.04 -0.63 -9.14
C ARG A 136 18.08 -0.50 -10.66
N LYS A 137 16.99 -0.87 -11.36
CA LYS A 137 16.89 -0.69 -12.82
C LYS A 137 16.99 0.78 -13.24
N GLN A 138 16.58 1.70 -12.38
CA GLN A 138 16.67 3.15 -12.60
C GLN A 138 18.01 3.74 -12.13
N GLY A 139 18.98 2.91 -11.74
CA GLY A 139 20.32 3.35 -11.34
C GLY A 139 20.46 3.80 -9.88
N ILE A 140 19.38 3.73 -9.07
CA ILE A 140 19.43 4.09 -7.65
C ILE A 140 20.18 3.00 -6.87
N GLN A 141 21.10 3.37 -6.01
CA GLN A 141 21.71 2.46 -5.04
C GLN A 141 20.69 2.15 -3.94
N VAL A 142 20.49 0.87 -3.62
CA VAL A 142 19.48 0.45 -2.66
C VAL A 142 20.09 -0.35 -1.52
N SER A 143 19.83 0.11 -0.29
CA SER A 143 20.08 -0.62 0.95
C SER A 143 18.74 -1.12 1.50
N LEU A 144 18.54 -2.43 1.59
CA LEU A 144 17.34 -3.05 2.15
C LEU A 144 17.63 -3.50 3.58
N LEU A 145 16.84 -3.01 4.54
CA LEU A 145 16.94 -3.32 5.96
C LEU A 145 15.77 -4.22 6.37
N GLU A 146 16.10 -5.38 6.92
CA GLU A 146 15.13 -6.36 7.43
C GLU A 146 15.42 -6.66 8.90
N THR A 147 14.40 -6.56 9.74
CA THR A 147 14.53 -6.87 11.18
C THR A 147 14.65 -8.36 11.46
N ALA A 148 14.06 -9.18 10.60
CA ALA A 148 14.16 -10.63 10.69
C ALA A 148 15.53 -11.15 10.22
N SER A 149 15.82 -12.41 10.53
CA SER A 149 17.09 -13.07 10.14
C SER A 149 17.19 -13.37 8.64
N ARG A 150 16.09 -13.25 7.89
CA ARG A 150 16.05 -13.45 6.43
C ARG A 150 14.89 -12.64 5.82
N ILE A 151 15.05 -12.25 4.55
CA ILE A 151 13.96 -11.67 3.77
C ILE A 151 12.83 -12.70 3.57
N LEU A 152 11.60 -12.24 3.35
CA LEU A 152 10.40 -13.08 3.12
C LEU A 152 10.16 -14.13 4.22
N GLN A 153 10.68 -13.94 5.44
CA GLN A 153 10.65 -14.95 6.52
C GLN A 153 9.26 -15.47 6.84
N ARG A 154 8.25 -14.61 6.74
CA ARG A 154 6.85 -14.96 7.08
C ARG A 154 6.10 -15.68 5.97
N VAL A 155 6.62 -15.70 4.76
CA VAL A 155 5.86 -16.10 3.56
C VAL A 155 6.56 -17.13 2.67
N THR A 156 7.84 -17.44 2.92
CA THR A 156 8.58 -18.43 2.13
C THR A 156 9.46 -19.34 3.01
N ALA A 157 9.86 -20.49 2.45
CA ALA A 157 10.86 -21.36 3.04
C ALA A 157 12.25 -20.71 3.02
N PRO A 158 13.19 -21.13 3.90
CA PRO A 158 14.55 -20.57 3.96
C PRO A 158 15.29 -20.62 2.63
N GLU A 159 15.17 -21.71 1.87
CA GLU A 159 15.83 -21.91 0.59
C GLU A 159 15.41 -20.86 -0.45
N LEU A 160 14.13 -20.47 -0.47
CA LEU A 160 13.65 -19.40 -1.33
C LEU A 160 14.14 -18.03 -0.87
N SER A 161 14.19 -17.79 0.45
CA SER A 161 14.78 -16.54 0.98
C SER A 161 16.23 -16.40 0.57
N GLU A 162 17.01 -17.46 0.65
CA GLU A 162 18.41 -17.49 0.22
C GLU A 162 18.56 -17.25 -1.28
N PHE A 163 17.72 -17.89 -2.09
CA PHE A 163 17.68 -17.68 -3.54
C PHE A 163 17.40 -16.21 -3.87
N TYR A 164 16.34 -15.60 -3.30
CA TYR A 164 16.02 -14.20 -3.54
C TYR A 164 17.10 -13.27 -3.04
N THR A 165 17.72 -13.55 -1.89
CA THR A 165 18.85 -12.77 -1.36
C THR A 165 19.98 -12.73 -2.39
N ARG A 166 20.43 -13.89 -2.90
CA ARG A 166 21.47 -13.98 -3.93
C ARG A 166 21.13 -13.19 -5.19
N VAL A 167 19.88 -13.35 -5.70
CA VAL A 167 19.45 -12.68 -6.93
C VAL A 167 19.48 -11.17 -6.77
N HIS A 168 18.92 -10.63 -5.67
CA HIS A 168 18.92 -9.19 -5.42
C HIS A 168 20.31 -8.63 -5.18
N GLN A 169 21.15 -9.33 -4.44
CA GLN A 169 22.55 -8.93 -4.22
C GLN A 169 23.36 -8.93 -5.52
N ALA A 170 23.16 -9.92 -6.39
CA ALA A 170 23.78 -9.96 -7.71
C ALA A 170 23.37 -8.78 -8.61
N GLN A 171 22.18 -8.19 -8.37
CA GLN A 171 21.70 -6.98 -9.04
C GLN A 171 22.07 -5.68 -8.28
N GLY A 172 22.91 -5.78 -7.26
CA GLY A 172 23.48 -4.65 -6.52
C GLY A 172 22.58 -4.08 -5.43
N VAL A 173 21.62 -4.85 -4.90
CA VAL A 173 20.91 -4.48 -3.67
C VAL A 173 21.76 -4.90 -2.47
N SER A 174 22.08 -3.95 -1.57
CA SER A 174 22.72 -4.25 -0.30
C SER A 174 21.66 -4.69 0.71
N ILE A 175 21.65 -5.97 1.10
CA ILE A 175 20.66 -6.52 2.04
C ILE A 175 21.29 -6.71 3.41
N TYR A 176 20.64 -6.14 4.43
CA TYR A 176 21.03 -6.20 5.83
C TYR A 176 19.93 -6.90 6.64
N HIS A 177 20.25 -8.02 7.26
CA HIS A 177 19.37 -8.79 8.14
C HIS A 177 19.61 -8.42 9.60
N ASN A 178 18.63 -8.72 10.47
CA ASN A 178 18.66 -8.42 11.91
C ASN A 178 18.90 -6.94 12.21
N MET A 179 18.41 -6.05 11.34
CA MET A 179 18.60 -4.60 11.46
C MET A 179 17.38 -3.95 12.06
N THR A 180 17.47 -3.57 13.32
CA THR A 180 16.45 -2.74 13.98
C THR A 180 16.75 -1.27 13.73
N ILE A 181 15.76 -0.53 13.23
CA ILE A 181 15.87 0.90 12.94
C ILE A 181 15.37 1.66 14.16
N THR A 182 16.11 2.67 14.59
CA THR A 182 15.77 3.50 15.75
C THR A 182 15.29 4.89 15.36
N ARG A 183 15.79 5.44 14.25
CA ARG A 183 15.45 6.80 13.81
C ARG A 183 15.73 6.97 12.32
N ILE A 184 14.93 7.81 11.65
CA ILE A 184 15.28 8.39 10.35
C ILE A 184 16.00 9.72 10.61
N VAL A 185 17.20 9.86 10.06
CA VAL A 185 18.10 11.00 10.28
C VAL A 185 17.82 12.06 9.23
N GLY A 186 17.79 13.32 9.66
CA GLY A 186 17.63 14.50 8.82
C GLY A 186 17.08 15.68 9.62
N THR A 187 17.06 16.85 9.02
CA THR A 187 16.47 18.06 9.62
C THR A 187 15.11 18.40 9.01
N THR A 188 15.04 18.57 7.71
CA THR A 188 13.81 18.84 6.96
C THR A 188 13.46 17.73 5.98
N GLN A 189 14.46 16.95 5.60
CA GLN A 189 14.34 15.81 4.70
C GLN A 189 15.24 14.68 5.16
N VAL A 190 15.03 13.51 4.60
CA VAL A 190 15.85 12.32 4.87
C VAL A 190 17.30 12.55 4.46
N GLU A 191 18.23 12.19 5.34
CA GLU A 191 19.67 12.15 5.10
C GLU A 191 20.23 10.73 5.37
N GLY A 192 19.49 9.89 6.09
CA GLY A 192 19.88 8.52 6.38
C GLY A 192 18.95 7.84 7.38
N VAL A 193 19.34 6.61 7.74
CA VAL A 193 18.63 5.77 8.71
C VAL A 193 19.63 5.29 9.77
N LEU A 194 19.33 5.57 11.05
CA LEU A 194 20.10 5.12 12.19
C LEU A 194 19.57 3.77 12.67
N CYS A 195 20.46 2.79 12.80
CA CYS A 195 20.17 1.47 13.30
C CYS A 195 20.57 1.30 14.76
N ALA A 196 20.01 0.29 15.44
CA ALA A 196 20.27 0.04 16.88
C ALA A 196 21.72 -0.32 17.20
N ASP A 197 22.47 -0.81 16.23
CA ASP A 197 23.90 -1.07 16.34
C ASP A 197 24.78 0.20 16.24
N GLY A 198 24.16 1.37 16.10
CA GLY A 198 24.81 2.67 15.96
C GLY A 198 25.21 3.02 14.54
N LYS A 199 25.01 2.13 13.57
CA LYS A 199 25.31 2.38 12.16
C LYS A 199 24.29 3.31 11.54
N THR A 200 24.75 4.35 10.86
CA THR A 200 23.92 5.19 10.00
C THR A 200 24.10 4.80 8.54
N ILE A 201 23.01 4.51 7.85
CA ILE A 201 22.98 4.20 6.43
C ILE A 201 22.50 5.43 5.69
N PRO A 202 23.34 6.05 4.82
CA PRO A 202 22.97 7.24 4.07
C PRO A 202 21.79 6.95 3.12
N ALA A 203 20.89 7.92 2.97
CA ALA A 203 19.79 7.83 2.04
C ALA A 203 19.32 9.22 1.63
N ASP A 204 18.97 9.40 0.36
CA ASP A 204 18.27 10.58 -0.14
C ASP A 204 16.76 10.45 0.15
N PHE A 205 16.26 9.21 0.21
CA PHE A 205 14.88 8.90 0.59
C PHE A 205 14.75 7.49 1.16
N VAL A 206 13.65 7.26 1.87
CA VAL A 206 13.31 5.98 2.50
C VAL A 206 11.95 5.52 1.99
N ILE A 207 11.84 4.23 1.66
CA ILE A 207 10.57 3.58 1.37
C ILE A 207 10.30 2.52 2.43
N VAL A 208 9.11 2.58 3.03
CA VAL A 208 8.69 1.71 4.13
C VAL A 208 7.70 0.66 3.63
N GLY A 209 8.07 -0.62 3.78
CA GLY A 209 7.29 -1.77 3.35
C GLY A 209 7.13 -2.81 4.46
N ILE A 210 6.61 -2.41 5.63
CA ILE A 210 6.49 -3.27 6.83
C ILE A 210 5.13 -3.95 6.98
N GLY A 211 4.35 -3.98 5.91
CA GLY A 211 3.04 -4.61 5.85
C GLY A 211 1.89 -3.62 5.83
N VAL A 212 0.68 -4.18 5.81
CA VAL A 212 -0.58 -3.44 5.74
C VAL A 212 -1.49 -3.80 6.91
N GLN A 213 -2.52 -3.01 7.10
CA GLN A 213 -3.59 -3.22 8.06
C GLN A 213 -4.93 -3.05 7.36
N PRO A 214 -5.84 -4.04 7.42
CA PRO A 214 -7.19 -3.93 6.86
C PRO A 214 -7.95 -2.72 7.39
N ASN A 215 -8.74 -2.09 6.54
CA ASN A 215 -9.61 -0.96 6.89
C ASN A 215 -10.97 -1.50 7.33
N ILE A 216 -11.10 -1.79 8.62
CA ILE A 216 -12.27 -2.45 9.21
C ILE A 216 -13.19 -1.49 9.98
N GLU A 217 -12.79 -0.24 10.14
CA GLU A 217 -13.41 0.70 11.08
C GLU A 217 -14.89 0.98 10.76
N LEU A 218 -15.24 1.13 9.48
CA LEU A 218 -16.64 1.30 9.05
C LEU A 218 -17.51 0.10 9.39
N ALA A 219 -16.98 -1.12 9.16
CA ALA A 219 -17.67 -2.36 9.49
C ALA A 219 -17.83 -2.52 11.00
N GLN A 220 -16.75 -2.31 11.76
CA GLN A 220 -16.71 -2.43 13.21
C GLN A 220 -17.68 -1.45 13.90
N ALA A 221 -17.71 -0.20 13.43
CA ALA A 221 -18.56 0.85 14.02
C ALA A 221 -20.07 0.51 13.95
N VAL A 222 -20.48 -0.32 13.00
CA VAL A 222 -21.88 -0.72 12.81
C VAL A 222 -22.18 -2.17 13.23
N GLY A 223 -21.27 -2.80 14.00
CA GLY A 223 -21.48 -4.13 14.54
C GLY A 223 -21.37 -5.28 13.52
N ILE A 224 -20.64 -5.06 12.43
CA ILE A 224 -20.20 -6.17 11.57
C ILE A 224 -19.01 -6.84 12.24
N GLU A 225 -19.02 -8.18 12.24
CA GLU A 225 -17.96 -8.97 12.84
C GLU A 225 -16.62 -8.75 12.13
N VAL A 226 -15.57 -8.50 12.92
CA VAL A 226 -14.21 -8.26 12.46
C VAL A 226 -13.21 -9.03 13.32
N ASP A 227 -12.12 -9.49 12.70
CA ASP A 227 -10.95 -10.03 13.37
C ASP A 227 -9.69 -9.40 12.75
N ASN A 228 -8.92 -10.10 11.94
CA ASN A 228 -7.84 -9.52 11.14
C ASN A 228 -8.34 -9.12 9.74
N GLY A 229 -9.55 -8.59 9.68
CA GLY A 229 -10.33 -8.23 8.49
C GLY A 229 -11.82 -8.27 8.81
N ILE A 230 -12.67 -7.99 7.82
CA ILE A 230 -14.12 -8.12 7.94
C ILE A 230 -14.50 -9.62 7.87
N GLY A 231 -15.23 -10.11 8.87
CA GLY A 231 -15.69 -11.50 8.95
C GLY A 231 -16.70 -11.81 7.85
N ILE A 232 -16.46 -12.87 7.07
CA ILE A 232 -17.34 -13.30 5.97
C ILE A 232 -17.49 -14.84 5.93
N ASP A 233 -18.59 -15.28 5.37
CA ASP A 233 -18.80 -16.69 5.01
C ASP A 233 -18.13 -17.06 3.67
N ALA A 234 -18.31 -18.31 3.22
CA ALA A 234 -17.78 -18.81 1.95
C ALA A 234 -18.33 -18.08 0.70
N TYR A 235 -19.36 -17.26 0.85
CA TYR A 235 -19.98 -16.48 -0.22
C TYR A 235 -19.68 -14.98 -0.11
N GLY A 236 -18.79 -14.58 0.79
CA GLY A 236 -18.46 -13.18 1.02
C GLY A 236 -19.49 -12.40 1.84
N ARG A 237 -20.46 -13.08 2.50
CA ARG A 237 -21.49 -12.41 3.29
C ARG A 237 -20.99 -12.16 4.70
N THR A 238 -21.30 -10.98 5.20
CA THR A 238 -21.07 -10.62 6.60
C THR A 238 -22.21 -11.16 7.49
N ASN A 239 -22.19 -10.82 8.77
CA ASN A 239 -23.33 -11.07 9.68
C ASN A 239 -24.55 -10.15 9.39
N ASP A 240 -24.48 -9.27 8.37
CA ASP A 240 -25.63 -8.55 7.81
C ASP A 240 -25.99 -9.13 6.44
N PRO A 241 -27.28 -9.56 6.21
CA PRO A 241 -27.68 -10.20 4.95
C PRO A 241 -27.66 -9.25 3.75
N ASP A 242 -27.55 -7.95 3.97
CA ASP A 242 -27.51 -6.91 2.94
C ASP A 242 -26.11 -6.37 2.70
N ILE A 243 -25.11 -6.85 3.46
CA ILE A 243 -23.72 -6.40 3.36
C ILE A 243 -22.78 -7.58 3.08
N VAL A 244 -22.00 -7.44 2.03
CA VAL A 244 -20.91 -8.37 1.67
C VAL A 244 -19.57 -7.64 1.78
N ALA A 245 -18.46 -8.40 1.91
CA ALA A 245 -17.13 -7.82 1.87
C ALA A 245 -16.20 -8.63 0.96
N ALA A 246 -15.24 -7.95 0.34
CA ALA A 246 -14.26 -8.56 -0.54
C ALA A 246 -12.97 -7.73 -0.65
N GLY A 247 -11.85 -8.41 -0.90
CA GLY A 247 -10.53 -7.81 -1.07
C GLY A 247 -9.70 -7.84 0.21
N ASP A 248 -8.83 -6.84 0.38
CA ASP A 248 -7.86 -6.74 1.50
C ASP A 248 -8.47 -6.21 2.81
N CYS A 249 -9.79 -6.08 2.89
CA CYS A 249 -10.49 -5.50 4.05
C CYS A 249 -10.77 -6.46 5.22
#